data_0eaefa6a0159fc274ff99c1f958f3ba8
#
_entry.id   0eaefa6a0159fc274ff99c1f958f3ba8
#
_cell.length_a   1.000
_cell.length_b   1.000
_cell.length_c   1.000
_cell.angle_alpha   90.00
_cell.angle_beta   90.00
_cell.angle_gamma   90.00
#
_symmetry.space_group_name_H-M   'P 1'
#
loop_
_entity.id
_entity.type
_entity.pdbx_description
1 polymer ?
#
loop_
_entity_poly.entity_id
_entity_poly.type
_entity_poly.pdbx_seq_one_letter_code
_entity_poly.pdbx_strand_id
1 'polypeptide(L)'
;MASSNPLRRSSPRRKATSVAVTAAAAAAIVTPQQSAGFVPSPVTSRYFSKGANTSKASRSSRLFSERDKEVTTSSTKKPKVERTHSFQPVWHGSMVKKSGDSEVADVHTLVLGTHPSIASLSKSEMFGHTQNAFWWMAGDCLGFRRQLGLNAEGKPYKLTQYLRYDESHVLSYEDQLQLFTSKGFALWDIIKSCERKGSLDADIKNEEPNEIWDFCKSHKTVKRIVLANGGTGCTMFNRHFRDWWLSGELKPGSNAESKKAFDKFAKKTDNFRDAKIEVISALSVSPAAAKYSYEEKRQFWEDYVYGPGLKDHEELQKR
;
A
#
# COMPACT_ATOMS: atom_id res chain seq x y z
N MET A 1 27.06 -15.67 -73.30
CA MET A 1 25.78 -15.59 -74.01
C MET A 1 24.74 -15.13 -73.01
N ALA A 2 24.10 -14.00 -73.28
CA ALA A 2 22.82 -13.45 -72.85
C ALA A 2 22.50 -13.53 -71.35
N SER A 3 22.55 -12.44 -70.56
CA SER A 3 21.68 -11.27 -70.51
C SER A 3 20.20 -11.60 -70.33
N SER A 4 19.70 -11.31 -69.16
CA SER A 4 18.41 -10.59 -69.02
C SER A 4 18.09 -10.27 -67.53
N ASN A 5 18.08 -8.99 -67.29
CA ASN A 5 17.47 -8.37 -66.13
C ASN A 5 16.00 -8.09 -66.48
N PRO A 6 15.04 -8.20 -65.60
CA PRO A 6 13.95 -7.24 -65.66
C PRO A 6 13.46 -6.66 -64.35
N LEU A 7 13.28 -5.36 -64.43
CA LEU A 7 12.12 -4.56 -64.03
C LEU A 7 11.80 -4.34 -62.55
N ARG A 8 12.18 -3.15 -62.10
CA ARG A 8 11.56 -2.37 -61.03
C ARG A 8 10.07 -2.29 -61.21
N ARG A 9 9.30 -2.64 -60.18
CA ARG A 9 7.91 -2.23 -60.00
C ARG A 9 7.81 -1.19 -58.88
N SER A 10 7.40 0.02 -59.27
CA SER A 10 7.02 1.14 -58.43
C SER A 10 5.65 0.87 -57.80
N SER A 11 5.57 1.00 -56.46
CA SER A 11 4.28 1.02 -55.73
C SER A 11 3.76 2.44 -55.59
N PRO A 12 2.46 2.66 -55.66
CA PRO A 12 1.89 4.00 -55.60
C PRO A 12 1.71 4.47 -54.13
N ARG A 13 2.12 5.70 -53.95
CA ARG A 13 1.92 6.49 -52.71
C ARG A 13 0.42 6.69 -52.47
N ARG A 14 -0.10 6.16 -51.35
CA ARG A 14 -1.44 6.50 -50.84
C ARG A 14 -1.35 7.81 -50.05
N LYS A 15 -2.13 8.79 -50.49
CA LYS A 15 -2.39 10.08 -49.83
C LYS A 15 -3.24 9.81 -48.59
N ALA A 16 -2.77 10.26 -47.43
CA ALA A 16 -3.55 10.31 -46.20
C ALA A 16 -4.44 11.56 -46.22
N THR A 17 -5.72 11.34 -46.18
CA THR A 17 -6.75 12.39 -45.99
C THR A 17 -6.94 12.56 -44.47
N SER A 18 -6.58 13.72 -43.96
CA SER A 18 -6.87 14.13 -42.57
C SER A 18 -8.34 14.55 -42.48
N VAL A 19 -9.10 13.86 -41.66
CA VAL A 19 -10.45 14.28 -41.23
C VAL A 19 -10.30 14.99 -39.88
N ALA A 20 -10.50 16.29 -39.87
CA ALA A 20 -10.61 17.10 -38.68
C ALA A 20 -11.98 16.87 -38.04
N VAL A 21 -12.03 16.33 -36.84
CA VAL A 21 -13.23 16.26 -36.00
C VAL A 21 -13.18 17.42 -35.02
N THR A 22 -14.00 18.43 -35.28
CA THR A 22 -14.31 19.53 -34.37
C THR A 22 -15.26 19.03 -33.29
N ALA A 23 -14.80 18.89 -32.06
CA ALA A 23 -15.63 18.69 -30.87
C ALA A 23 -15.86 20.05 -30.20
N ALA A 24 -17.08 20.55 -30.28
CA ALA A 24 -17.53 21.68 -29.47
C ALA A 24 -17.93 21.17 -28.10
N ALA A 25 -17.17 21.53 -27.06
CA ALA A 25 -17.52 21.29 -25.66
C ALA A 25 -18.20 22.55 -25.11
N ALA A 26 -19.46 22.43 -24.74
CA ALA A 26 -20.20 23.45 -24.00
C ALA A 26 -19.73 23.41 -22.55
N ALA A 27 -19.12 24.50 -22.08
CA ALA A 27 -18.75 24.68 -20.67
C ALA A 27 -20.00 25.12 -19.88
N ALA A 28 -20.47 24.28 -18.96
CA ALA A 28 -21.39 24.67 -17.92
C ALA A 28 -20.60 25.26 -16.73
N ILE A 29 -20.81 26.56 -16.49
CA ILE A 29 -20.25 27.27 -15.34
C ILE A 29 -21.06 26.86 -14.10
N VAL A 30 -20.46 26.08 -13.20
CA VAL A 30 -21.01 25.83 -11.85
C VAL A 30 -20.27 26.75 -10.88
N THR A 31 -21.00 27.72 -10.32
CA THR A 31 -20.53 28.58 -9.22
C THR A 31 -20.36 27.76 -7.93
N PRO A 32 -19.25 27.90 -7.17
CA PRO A 32 -19.11 27.21 -5.91
C PRO A 32 -19.90 27.91 -4.80
N GLN A 33 -20.80 27.18 -4.18
CA GLN A 33 -21.44 27.58 -2.93
C GLN A 33 -20.41 27.50 -1.79
N GLN A 34 -20.22 28.63 -1.12
CA GLN A 34 -19.39 28.72 0.10
C GLN A 34 -20.03 27.90 1.23
N SER A 35 -19.37 26.84 1.66
CA SER A 35 -19.70 26.15 2.91
C SER A 35 -18.80 26.66 4.04
N ALA A 36 -19.46 26.93 5.17
CA ALA A 36 -18.91 27.54 6.37
C ALA A 36 -17.68 26.82 6.92
N GLY A 37 -16.71 27.61 7.40
CA GLY A 37 -15.44 27.16 7.93
C GLY A 37 -15.56 26.28 9.16
N PHE A 38 -14.91 25.14 9.10
CA PHE A 38 -14.53 24.34 10.25
C PHE A 38 -13.09 24.70 10.63
N VAL A 39 -12.90 25.29 11.79
CA VAL A 39 -11.60 25.62 12.36
C VAL A 39 -11.17 24.43 13.23
N PRO A 40 -10.12 23.68 12.89
CA PRO A 40 -9.61 22.66 13.78
C PRO A 40 -8.71 23.28 14.85
N SER A 41 -8.96 22.92 16.10
CA SER A 41 -8.12 23.25 17.25
C SER A 41 -6.70 22.64 17.10
N PRO A 42 -5.65 23.33 17.54
CA PRO A 42 -4.28 22.83 17.41
C PRO A 42 -4.01 21.74 18.45
N VAL A 43 -3.84 20.50 17.97
CA VAL A 43 -3.25 19.44 18.78
C VAL A 43 -1.73 19.61 18.73
N THR A 44 -1.16 20.13 19.81
CA THR A 44 0.28 20.23 19.99
C THR A 44 0.91 18.85 20.14
N SER A 45 1.55 18.36 19.10
CA SER A 45 2.38 17.16 19.15
C SER A 45 3.74 17.51 19.80
N ARG A 46 3.92 17.04 21.05
CA ARG A 46 5.24 17.04 21.73
C ARG A 46 5.99 15.76 21.38
N TYR A 47 6.62 15.71 20.22
CA TYR A 47 7.65 14.70 19.91
C TYR A 47 8.61 15.30 18.90
N PHE A 48 9.72 15.85 19.39
CA PHE A 48 11.07 15.92 18.85
C PHE A 48 11.85 16.98 19.62
N SER A 49 12.56 16.55 20.66
CA SER A 49 13.73 17.29 21.15
C SER A 49 14.89 16.33 21.26
N LYS A 50 15.86 16.50 20.38
CA LYS A 50 17.24 16.03 20.57
C LYS A 50 17.86 16.82 21.72
N GLY A 51 18.31 16.14 22.73
CA GLY A 51 19.20 16.69 23.72
C GLY A 51 20.45 15.85 23.79
N ALA A 52 21.55 16.39 23.29
CA ALA A 52 22.88 15.87 23.56
C ALA A 52 23.47 16.62 24.74
N ASN A 53 24.25 15.87 25.50
CA ASN A 53 25.49 16.19 26.21
C ASN A 53 25.51 16.07 27.72
N THR A 54 26.27 15.07 28.11
CA THR A 54 27.45 15.06 28.97
C THR A 54 27.52 16.06 30.14
N SER A 55 27.61 15.54 31.35
CA SER A 55 28.79 15.78 32.20
C SER A 55 28.71 15.00 33.51
N LYS A 56 29.89 14.56 33.91
CA LYS A 56 30.26 13.84 35.11
C LYS A 56 30.17 14.68 36.40
N ALA A 57 30.19 13.95 37.51
CA ALA A 57 30.58 14.30 38.86
C ALA A 57 29.43 14.78 39.77
N SER A 58 29.28 14.38 40.98
CA SER A 58 30.17 13.81 41.99
C SER A 58 29.33 13.41 43.19
N ARG A 59 29.88 12.49 43.97
CA ARG A 59 29.43 12.04 45.30
C ARG A 59 29.14 13.18 46.27
N SER A 60 28.03 13.10 47.01
CA SER A 60 28.05 13.45 48.42
C SER A 60 26.97 12.71 49.19
N SER A 61 27.35 12.19 50.28
CA SER A 61 26.68 11.34 51.25
C SER A 61 25.90 12.15 52.31
N ARG A 62 24.97 11.44 52.99
CA ARG A 62 24.36 11.70 54.31
C ARG A 62 23.08 12.55 54.27
N LEU A 63 22.00 12.24 54.99
CA LEU A 63 21.80 11.65 56.33
C LEU A 63 20.34 11.21 56.46
N PHE A 64 20.11 10.20 57.28
CA PHE A 64 18.89 9.69 57.85
C PHE A 64 17.86 10.73 58.27
N SER A 65 16.56 10.47 57.96
CA SER A 65 15.45 10.71 58.88
C SER A 65 14.35 9.70 58.55
N GLU A 66 14.15 8.79 59.47
CA GLU A 66 12.93 7.97 59.55
C GLU A 66 11.77 8.87 59.95
N ARG A 67 10.65 8.80 59.20
CA ARG A 67 9.31 8.88 59.76
C ARG A 67 8.24 8.50 58.73
N ASP A 68 7.40 7.62 59.18
CA ASP A 68 6.01 7.35 58.81
C ASP A 68 5.75 6.62 57.51
N LYS A 69 5.60 5.31 57.69
CA LYS A 69 4.93 4.39 56.80
C LYS A 69 3.44 4.78 56.69
N GLU A 70 3.06 5.37 55.58
CA GLU A 70 1.70 5.27 55.12
C GLU A 70 1.73 4.45 53.82
N VAL A 71 1.34 3.17 53.95
CA VAL A 71 1.20 2.23 52.84
C VAL A 71 -0.07 2.57 52.12
N THR A 72 -0.03 3.52 51.18
CA THR A 72 -1.02 3.66 50.13
C THR A 72 -0.58 2.77 48.99
N THR A 73 -1.07 1.54 48.97
CA THR A 73 -1.05 0.67 47.80
C THR A 73 -2.03 1.21 46.74
N SER A 74 -1.66 2.28 46.05
CA SER A 74 -2.29 2.63 44.79
C SER A 74 -1.71 1.70 43.73
N SER A 75 -2.40 0.60 43.45
CA SER A 75 -2.17 -0.20 42.26
C SER A 75 -2.53 0.66 41.07
N THR A 76 -1.59 1.39 40.52
CA THR A 76 -1.72 2.05 39.22
C THR A 76 -1.84 0.94 38.17
N LYS A 77 -3.07 0.52 37.88
CA LYS A 77 -3.37 -0.34 36.72
C LYS A 77 -2.78 0.36 35.51
N LYS A 78 -1.75 -0.25 34.89
CA LYS A 78 -1.22 0.22 33.59
C LYS A 78 -2.42 0.40 32.65
N PRO A 79 -2.51 1.52 31.92
CA PRO A 79 -3.61 1.73 31.01
C PRO A 79 -3.69 0.52 30.05
N LYS A 80 -4.85 -0.13 30.01
CA LYS A 80 -5.10 -1.27 29.12
C LYS A 80 -4.98 -0.76 27.68
N VAL A 81 -4.07 -1.35 26.90
CA VAL A 81 -3.96 -1.04 25.47
C VAL A 81 -5.21 -1.54 24.78
N GLU A 82 -5.91 -0.66 24.09
CA GLU A 82 -7.11 -1.00 23.37
C GLU A 82 -6.82 -1.89 22.16
N ARG A 83 -7.66 -2.90 21.91
CA ARG A 83 -7.58 -3.75 20.73
C ARG A 83 -8.15 -3.01 19.52
N THR A 84 -7.39 -2.96 18.45
CA THR A 84 -7.78 -2.35 17.17
C THR A 84 -8.05 -3.43 16.12
N HIS A 85 -8.93 -3.12 15.16
CA HIS A 85 -9.33 -4.01 14.09
C HIS A 85 -8.95 -3.44 12.73
N SER A 86 -8.59 -4.31 11.78
CA SER A 86 -8.36 -3.95 10.39
C SER A 86 -9.69 -3.71 9.66
N PHE A 87 -9.58 -3.12 8.47
CA PHE A 87 -10.71 -2.97 7.55
C PHE A 87 -11.08 -4.32 6.93
N GLN A 88 -12.29 -4.39 6.36
CA GLN A 88 -12.68 -5.48 5.49
C GLN A 88 -11.86 -5.43 4.18
N PRO A 89 -11.69 -6.55 3.46
CA PRO A 89 -11.00 -6.54 2.18
C PRO A 89 -11.75 -5.67 1.18
N VAL A 90 -11.00 -4.86 0.42
CA VAL A 90 -11.56 -4.00 -0.63
C VAL A 90 -11.13 -4.54 -1.99
N TRP A 91 -12.10 -4.85 -2.83
CA TRP A 91 -11.96 -5.36 -4.19
C TRP A 91 -13.14 -4.91 -5.04
N HIS A 92 -13.06 -5.03 -6.35
CA HIS A 92 -14.06 -4.44 -7.23
C HIS A 92 -15.49 -4.92 -6.91
N GLY A 93 -15.70 -6.21 -6.73
CA GLY A 93 -17.01 -6.75 -6.36
C GLY A 93 -17.55 -6.25 -5.03
N SER A 94 -16.70 -5.84 -4.07
CA SER A 94 -17.15 -5.19 -2.83
C SER A 94 -17.57 -3.74 -3.03
N MET A 95 -16.99 -3.07 -4.02
CA MET A 95 -17.33 -1.68 -4.38
C MET A 95 -18.62 -1.63 -5.22
N VAL A 96 -18.73 -2.47 -6.23
CA VAL A 96 -19.88 -2.57 -7.14
C VAL A 96 -21.17 -2.94 -6.39
N LYS A 97 -21.11 -3.86 -5.42
CA LYS A 97 -22.28 -4.20 -4.58
C LYS A 97 -22.87 -3.00 -3.86
N LYS A 98 -22.06 -1.98 -3.58
CA LYS A 98 -22.51 -0.72 -2.97
C LYS A 98 -23.11 0.24 -3.99
N SER A 99 -22.65 0.21 -5.24
CA SER A 99 -23.09 1.13 -6.30
C SER A 99 -24.23 0.59 -7.18
N GLY A 100 -24.49 -0.73 -7.14
CA GLY A 100 -25.53 -1.36 -7.96
C GLY A 100 -25.09 -1.73 -9.37
N ASP A 101 -23.82 -1.50 -9.74
CA ASP A 101 -23.28 -1.87 -11.05
C ASP A 101 -23.08 -3.39 -11.16
N SER A 102 -23.20 -3.95 -12.36
CA SER A 102 -23.21 -5.40 -12.58
C SER A 102 -21.87 -6.00 -13.02
N GLU A 103 -20.92 -5.20 -13.46
CA GLU A 103 -19.63 -5.68 -13.97
C GLU A 103 -18.62 -5.82 -12.84
N VAL A 104 -18.15 -7.04 -12.58
CA VAL A 104 -17.18 -7.36 -11.51
C VAL A 104 -15.86 -7.75 -12.14
N ALA A 105 -14.82 -6.95 -11.92
CA ALA A 105 -13.47 -7.31 -12.35
C ALA A 105 -12.91 -8.43 -11.45
N ASP A 106 -12.29 -9.42 -12.09
CA ASP A 106 -11.58 -10.51 -11.41
C ASP A 106 -10.37 -10.00 -10.63
N VAL A 107 -10.20 -10.49 -9.40
CA VAL A 107 -9.04 -10.17 -8.57
C VAL A 107 -7.84 -11.00 -8.99
N HIS A 108 -6.76 -10.38 -9.46
CA HIS A 108 -5.51 -11.07 -9.79
C HIS A 108 -4.36 -10.75 -8.83
N THR A 109 -4.41 -9.64 -8.12
CA THR A 109 -3.35 -9.19 -7.20
C THR A 109 -3.96 -8.70 -5.89
N LEU A 110 -3.59 -9.34 -4.77
CA LEU A 110 -3.98 -8.94 -3.42
C LEU A 110 -2.79 -8.23 -2.74
N VAL A 111 -2.96 -6.96 -2.43
CA VAL A 111 -1.96 -6.17 -1.69
C VAL A 111 -2.31 -6.17 -0.21
N LEU A 112 -1.35 -6.56 0.62
CA LEU A 112 -1.51 -6.68 2.06
C LEU A 112 -0.65 -5.66 2.81
N GLY A 113 -1.32 -4.82 3.63
CA GLY A 113 -0.68 -4.12 4.73
C GLY A 113 -0.40 -5.06 5.91
N THR A 114 0.20 -4.55 6.97
CA THR A 114 0.35 -5.33 8.21
C THR A 114 -0.90 -5.18 9.08
N HIS A 115 -1.21 -3.96 9.46
CA HIS A 115 -2.40 -3.53 10.20
C HIS A 115 -2.56 -2.01 10.04
N PRO A 116 -3.77 -1.44 9.97
CA PRO A 116 -3.95 -0.01 9.73
C PRO A 116 -3.27 0.86 10.79
N SER A 117 -2.60 1.92 10.37
CA SER A 117 -2.06 2.93 11.28
C SER A 117 -3.17 3.72 11.98
N ILE A 118 -2.86 4.42 13.08
CA ILE A 118 -3.83 5.31 13.74
C ILE A 118 -4.40 6.34 12.73
N ALA A 119 -3.56 6.88 11.86
CA ALA A 119 -4.00 7.81 10.81
C ALA A 119 -4.95 7.15 9.80
N SER A 120 -4.71 5.88 9.46
CA SER A 120 -5.61 5.11 8.58
C SER A 120 -6.96 4.86 9.25
N LEU A 121 -6.95 4.44 10.52
CA LEU A 121 -8.18 4.19 11.29
C LEU A 121 -9.00 5.46 11.47
N SER A 122 -8.37 6.60 11.80
CA SER A 122 -9.05 7.87 12.01
C SER A 122 -9.72 8.44 10.75
N LYS A 123 -9.17 8.11 9.57
CA LYS A 123 -9.70 8.54 8.27
C LYS A 123 -10.60 7.50 7.61
N SER A 124 -10.66 6.29 8.14
CA SER A 124 -11.26 5.12 7.48
C SER A 124 -10.65 4.84 6.10
N GLU A 125 -9.36 5.09 5.93
CA GLU A 125 -8.61 4.94 4.67
C GLU A 125 -7.49 3.89 4.80
N MET A 126 -7.48 2.88 3.96
CA MET A 126 -6.32 1.97 3.85
C MET A 126 -5.11 2.76 3.33
N PHE A 127 -3.95 2.57 4.00
CA PHE A 127 -2.75 3.37 3.74
C PHE A 127 -2.96 4.90 3.84
N GLY A 128 -3.90 5.36 4.71
CA GLY A 128 -4.38 6.74 4.82
C GLY A 128 -3.39 7.76 5.37
N HIS A 129 -2.21 7.35 5.89
CA HIS A 129 -1.18 8.29 6.31
C HIS A 129 -0.64 9.08 5.10
N THR A 130 -0.59 10.41 5.20
CA THR A 130 -0.25 11.29 4.07
C THR A 130 1.14 11.03 3.47
N GLN A 131 2.11 10.66 4.30
CA GLN A 131 3.48 10.32 3.87
C GLN A 131 3.64 8.83 3.50
N ASN A 132 2.58 8.01 3.56
CA ASN A 132 2.65 6.64 3.07
C ASN A 132 2.76 6.66 1.55
N ALA A 133 3.76 5.96 1.01
CA ALA A 133 4.06 6.00 -0.42
C ALA A 133 3.05 5.24 -1.29
N PHE A 134 2.17 4.41 -0.71
CA PHE A 134 1.30 3.52 -1.47
C PHE A 134 0.46 4.25 -2.51
N TRP A 135 -0.41 5.19 -2.09
CA TRP A 135 -1.31 5.89 -3.00
C TRP A 135 -0.59 6.84 -3.96
N TRP A 136 0.60 7.32 -3.59
CA TRP A 136 1.44 8.11 -4.49
C TRP A 136 1.98 7.26 -5.63
N MET A 137 2.50 6.06 -5.33
CA MET A 137 3.01 5.12 -6.34
C MET A 137 1.87 4.53 -7.18
N ALA A 138 0.73 4.17 -6.55
CA ALA A 138 -0.45 3.74 -7.28
C ALA A 138 -0.89 4.80 -8.29
N GLY A 139 -0.92 6.08 -7.89
CA GLY A 139 -1.24 7.18 -8.76
C GLY A 139 -0.26 7.32 -9.92
N ASP A 140 1.05 7.23 -9.68
CA ASP A 140 2.07 7.27 -10.74
C ASP A 140 1.94 6.13 -11.75
N CYS A 141 1.50 4.95 -11.31
CA CYS A 141 1.36 3.78 -12.17
C CYS A 141 -0.01 3.67 -12.86
N LEU A 142 -1.06 4.20 -12.25
CA LEU A 142 -2.46 4.08 -12.72
C LEU A 142 -3.04 5.38 -13.27
N GLY A 143 -2.30 6.50 -13.20
CA GLY A 143 -2.68 7.77 -13.83
C GLY A 143 -3.61 8.66 -13.01
N PHE A 144 -3.44 8.72 -11.68
CA PHE A 144 -4.20 9.62 -10.82
C PHE A 144 -3.32 10.32 -9.79
N ARG A 145 -3.90 11.30 -9.08
CA ARG A 145 -3.30 11.95 -7.92
C ARG A 145 -4.18 11.82 -6.70
N ARG A 146 -3.53 11.55 -5.60
CA ARG A 146 -4.10 11.70 -4.27
C ARG A 146 -4.27 13.18 -3.96
N GLN A 147 -5.38 13.57 -3.33
CA GLN A 147 -5.55 14.93 -2.84
C GLN A 147 -4.40 15.31 -1.92
N LEU A 148 -3.72 16.41 -2.25
CA LEU A 148 -2.57 16.89 -1.50
C LEU A 148 -3.02 17.59 -0.22
N GLY A 149 -2.55 17.09 0.93
CA GLY A 149 -2.51 17.87 2.15
C GLY A 149 -1.19 18.64 2.23
N LEU A 150 -1.22 19.82 2.80
CA LEU A 150 -0.01 20.51 3.24
C LEU A 150 0.44 19.91 4.58
N ASN A 151 1.74 19.95 4.87
CA ASN A 151 2.24 19.59 6.18
C ASN A 151 1.87 20.67 7.23
N ALA A 152 2.20 20.44 8.49
CA ALA A 152 1.91 21.40 9.58
C ALA A 152 2.54 22.79 9.38
N GLU A 153 3.54 22.90 8.49
CA GLU A 153 4.23 24.16 8.16
C GLU A 153 3.62 24.85 6.92
N GLY A 154 2.52 24.32 6.38
CA GLY A 154 1.89 24.83 5.16
C GLY A 154 2.68 24.54 3.87
N LYS A 155 3.61 23.60 3.91
CA LYS A 155 4.44 23.20 2.77
C LYS A 155 3.98 21.88 2.17
N PRO A 156 4.14 21.67 0.85
CA PRO A 156 3.89 20.39 0.23
C PRO A 156 4.72 19.27 0.85
N TYR A 157 4.18 18.06 0.92
CA TYR A 157 4.94 16.90 1.36
C TYR A 157 6.11 16.63 0.43
N LYS A 158 7.26 16.21 0.98
CA LYS A 158 8.50 15.96 0.24
C LYS A 158 8.30 14.99 -0.96
N LEU A 159 7.40 14.03 -0.83
CA LEU A 159 7.10 13.07 -1.92
C LEU A 159 6.56 13.72 -3.20
N THR A 160 5.91 14.89 -3.09
CA THR A 160 5.31 15.57 -4.24
C THR A 160 6.32 16.04 -5.28
N GLN A 161 7.59 16.18 -4.90
CA GLN A 161 8.67 16.58 -5.81
C GLN A 161 9.01 15.53 -6.89
N TYR A 162 8.57 14.29 -6.71
CA TYR A 162 8.96 13.14 -7.53
C TYR A 162 7.78 12.51 -8.29
N LEU A 163 6.62 13.16 -8.31
CA LEU A 163 5.42 12.63 -8.93
C LEU A 163 5.44 12.78 -10.44
N ARG A 164 4.96 11.77 -11.17
CA ARG A 164 4.86 11.78 -12.64
C ARG A 164 3.75 12.66 -13.18
N TYR A 165 2.66 12.82 -12.42
CA TYR A 165 1.48 13.57 -12.83
C TYR A 165 1.25 14.75 -11.90
N ASP A 166 0.70 15.82 -12.43
CA ASP A 166 0.33 17.03 -11.69
C ASP A 166 -1.05 16.90 -11.01
N GLU A 167 -1.54 17.99 -10.46
CA GLU A 167 -2.80 18.04 -9.73
C GLU A 167 -4.05 17.92 -10.63
N SER A 168 -3.93 17.88 -11.96
CA SER A 168 -5.05 17.80 -12.88
C SER A 168 -5.84 16.48 -12.81
N HIS A 169 -5.25 15.45 -12.18
CA HIS A 169 -5.82 14.10 -12.05
C HIS A 169 -6.12 13.74 -10.58
N VAL A 170 -6.43 14.71 -9.74
CA VAL A 170 -6.74 14.48 -8.33
C VAL A 170 -8.08 13.76 -8.19
N LEU A 171 -8.05 12.62 -7.50
CA LEU A 171 -9.22 11.81 -7.18
C LEU A 171 -9.51 11.79 -5.69
N SER A 172 -10.79 11.65 -5.31
CA SER A 172 -11.20 11.31 -3.95
C SER A 172 -10.63 9.95 -3.54
N TYR A 173 -10.64 9.62 -2.24
CA TYR A 173 -10.18 8.29 -1.80
C TYR A 173 -11.04 7.16 -2.38
N GLU A 174 -12.34 7.36 -2.44
CA GLU A 174 -13.29 6.42 -3.02
C GLU A 174 -13.02 6.18 -4.51
N ASP A 175 -12.78 7.25 -5.28
CA ASP A 175 -12.47 7.15 -6.72
C ASP A 175 -11.11 6.47 -6.94
N GLN A 176 -10.10 6.72 -6.08
CA GLN A 176 -8.83 6.01 -6.11
C GLN A 176 -9.03 4.50 -5.87
N LEU A 177 -9.85 4.13 -4.87
CA LEU A 177 -10.18 2.73 -4.59
C LEU A 177 -10.93 2.10 -5.77
N GLN A 178 -11.91 2.79 -6.33
CA GLN A 178 -12.68 2.30 -7.48
C GLN A 178 -11.77 2.08 -8.68
N LEU A 179 -10.92 3.04 -9.03
CA LEU A 179 -9.98 2.91 -10.13
C LEU A 179 -9.00 1.75 -9.88
N PHE A 180 -8.42 1.66 -8.68
CA PHE A 180 -7.48 0.62 -8.31
C PHE A 180 -8.11 -0.77 -8.40
N THR A 181 -9.30 -0.94 -7.83
CA THR A 181 -9.98 -2.24 -7.81
C THR A 181 -10.56 -2.63 -9.17
N SER A 182 -10.98 -1.67 -10.00
CA SER A 182 -11.45 -1.94 -11.38
C SER A 182 -10.34 -2.52 -12.26
N LYS A 183 -9.06 -2.32 -11.88
CA LYS A 183 -7.91 -2.94 -12.54
C LYS A 183 -7.54 -4.32 -11.97
N GLY A 184 -8.42 -4.95 -11.20
CA GLY A 184 -8.22 -6.30 -10.63
C GLY A 184 -7.29 -6.38 -9.44
N PHE A 185 -6.95 -5.25 -8.82
CA PHE A 185 -6.22 -5.21 -7.55
C PHE A 185 -7.19 -5.27 -6.38
N ALA A 186 -6.77 -5.90 -5.28
CA ALA A 186 -7.49 -5.89 -4.01
C ALA A 186 -6.56 -5.43 -2.88
N LEU A 187 -7.15 -4.84 -1.83
CA LEU A 187 -6.45 -4.37 -0.64
C LEU A 187 -6.97 -5.07 0.60
N TRP A 188 -6.07 -5.44 1.48
CA TRP A 188 -6.36 -5.90 2.83
C TRP A 188 -5.15 -5.75 3.76
N ASP A 189 -5.25 -6.29 4.99
CA ASP A 189 -4.16 -6.38 5.96
C ASP A 189 -3.91 -7.83 6.37
N ILE A 190 -2.69 -8.14 6.82
CA ILE A 190 -2.33 -9.46 7.33
C ILE A 190 -3.06 -9.72 8.65
N ILE A 191 -3.09 -8.72 9.54
CA ILE A 191 -3.61 -8.82 10.90
C ILE A 191 -5.02 -8.25 10.98
N LYS A 192 -5.97 -9.08 11.39
CA LYS A 192 -7.39 -8.74 11.62
C LYS A 192 -7.56 -7.86 12.84
N SER A 193 -6.94 -8.25 13.95
CA SER A 193 -7.01 -7.51 15.19
C SER A 193 -5.74 -7.66 16.03
N CYS A 194 -5.38 -6.61 16.76
CA CYS A 194 -4.22 -6.65 17.65
C CYS A 194 -4.33 -5.60 18.75
N GLU A 195 -3.46 -5.73 19.76
CA GLU A 195 -3.17 -4.71 20.73
C GLU A 195 -1.87 -4.00 20.31
N ARG A 196 -1.92 -2.69 20.08
CA ARG A 196 -0.76 -1.92 19.64
C ARG A 196 -0.77 -0.51 20.21
N LYS A 197 0.36 -0.09 20.77
CA LYS A 197 0.55 1.30 21.18
C LYS A 197 1.15 2.09 20.02
N GLY A 198 0.38 2.99 19.45
CA GLY A 198 0.84 3.77 18.28
C GLY A 198 0.67 3.01 16.95
N SER A 199 1.54 3.26 15.98
CA SER A 199 1.44 2.73 14.61
C SER A 199 2.62 1.86 14.18
N LEU A 200 3.59 1.57 15.07
CA LEU A 200 4.73 0.74 14.73
C LEU A 200 4.36 -0.74 14.75
N ASP A 201 4.70 -1.45 13.69
CA ASP A 201 4.43 -2.89 13.58
C ASP A 201 5.18 -3.72 14.65
N ALA A 202 6.32 -3.21 15.14
CA ALA A 202 7.08 -3.85 16.24
C ALA A 202 6.32 -3.88 17.57
N ASP A 203 5.33 -3.01 17.76
CA ASP A 203 4.53 -2.92 18.97
C ASP A 203 3.26 -3.79 18.94
N ILE A 204 3.01 -4.50 17.84
CA ILE A 204 1.87 -5.40 17.67
C ILE A 204 2.01 -6.58 18.65
N LYS A 205 0.93 -6.81 19.43
CA LYS A 205 0.79 -7.92 20.38
C LYS A 205 -0.60 -8.53 20.26
N ASN A 206 -0.72 -9.78 20.71
CA ASN A 206 -1.99 -10.51 20.77
C ASN A 206 -2.75 -10.43 19.44
N GLU A 207 -2.00 -10.59 18.34
CA GLU A 207 -2.54 -10.47 16.99
C GLU A 207 -3.34 -11.70 16.57
N GLU A 208 -4.40 -11.44 15.78
CA GLU A 208 -5.19 -12.43 15.04
C GLU A 208 -5.04 -12.15 13.54
N PRO A 209 -4.73 -13.15 12.70
CA PRO A 209 -4.63 -12.96 11.26
C PRO A 209 -6.01 -12.83 10.61
N ASN A 210 -6.06 -12.17 9.45
CA ASN A 210 -7.20 -12.21 8.55
C ASN A 210 -7.26 -13.54 7.79
N GLU A 211 -8.42 -13.86 7.25
CA GLU A 211 -8.71 -15.11 6.52
C GLU A 211 -8.25 -15.02 5.05
N ILE A 212 -6.96 -14.70 4.84
CA ILE A 212 -6.38 -14.41 3.52
C ILE A 212 -6.41 -15.65 2.62
N TRP A 213 -6.17 -16.82 3.18
CA TRP A 213 -6.22 -18.07 2.42
C TRP A 213 -7.63 -18.32 1.86
N ASP A 214 -8.67 -18.12 2.68
CA ASP A 214 -10.05 -18.31 2.26
C ASP A 214 -10.49 -17.23 1.24
N PHE A 215 -10.00 -16.01 1.37
CA PHE A 215 -10.16 -14.98 0.34
C PHE A 215 -9.58 -15.47 -1.00
N CYS A 216 -8.36 -16.00 -1.02
CA CYS A 216 -7.74 -16.49 -2.24
C CYS A 216 -8.44 -17.76 -2.80
N LYS A 217 -9.01 -18.61 -1.95
CA LYS A 217 -9.84 -19.76 -2.40
C LYS A 217 -11.12 -19.31 -3.10
N SER A 218 -11.75 -18.23 -2.61
CA SER A 218 -12.96 -17.67 -3.24
C SER A 218 -12.67 -16.84 -4.48
N HIS A 219 -11.44 -16.31 -4.64
CA HIS A 219 -10.98 -15.52 -5.78
C HIS A 219 -9.89 -16.30 -6.54
N LYS A 220 -10.29 -17.33 -7.29
CA LYS A 220 -9.37 -18.28 -7.98
C LYS A 220 -8.49 -17.64 -9.05
N THR A 221 -8.78 -16.41 -9.44
CA THR A 221 -8.00 -15.59 -10.37
C THR A 221 -6.80 -14.89 -9.72
N VAL A 222 -6.67 -14.95 -8.37
CA VAL A 222 -5.52 -14.40 -7.65
C VAL A 222 -4.25 -15.16 -8.04
N LYS A 223 -3.34 -14.46 -8.71
CA LYS A 223 -2.01 -14.93 -9.11
C LYS A 223 -0.91 -14.42 -8.18
N ARG A 224 -1.18 -13.33 -7.41
CA ARG A 224 -0.13 -12.59 -6.70
C ARG A 224 -0.62 -12.05 -5.37
N ILE A 225 0.17 -12.27 -4.31
CA ILE A 225 0.05 -11.62 -3.00
C ILE A 225 1.25 -10.69 -2.82
N VAL A 226 1.01 -9.43 -2.48
CA VAL A 226 2.05 -8.41 -2.31
C VAL A 226 2.09 -7.95 -0.86
N LEU A 227 3.22 -8.15 -0.17
CA LEU A 227 3.41 -7.73 1.21
C LEU A 227 4.01 -6.32 1.22
N ALA A 228 3.17 -5.30 1.41
CA ALA A 228 3.50 -3.89 1.22
C ALA A 228 4.47 -3.32 2.27
N ASN A 229 4.64 -3.98 3.41
CA ASN A 229 5.51 -3.54 4.52
C ASN A 229 6.86 -4.29 4.56
N GLY A 230 7.29 -4.87 3.44
CA GLY A 230 8.61 -5.50 3.31
C GLY A 230 8.86 -6.60 4.35
N GLY A 231 10.05 -6.59 4.96
CA GLY A 231 10.50 -7.65 5.87
C GLY A 231 9.59 -7.89 7.07
N THR A 232 8.97 -6.85 7.65
CA THR A 232 8.03 -7.01 8.77
C THR A 232 6.77 -7.73 8.34
N GLY A 233 6.18 -7.31 7.21
CA GLY A 233 5.02 -8.00 6.61
C GLY A 233 5.35 -9.46 6.29
N CYS A 234 6.52 -9.73 5.70
CA CYS A 234 6.97 -11.09 5.43
C CYS A 234 7.08 -11.95 6.69
N THR A 235 7.62 -11.39 7.77
CA THR A 235 7.76 -12.12 9.04
C THR A 235 6.40 -12.51 9.62
N MET A 236 5.44 -11.60 9.61
CA MET A 236 4.08 -11.86 10.08
C MET A 236 3.33 -12.83 9.17
N PHE A 237 3.39 -12.63 7.87
CA PHE A 237 2.80 -13.55 6.90
C PHE A 237 3.36 -14.97 7.05
N ASN A 238 4.68 -15.11 7.15
CA ASN A 238 5.34 -16.40 7.33
C ASN A 238 4.96 -17.10 8.66
N ARG A 239 4.65 -16.34 9.71
CA ARG A 239 4.25 -16.88 11.01
C ARG A 239 2.83 -17.43 10.97
N HIS A 240 1.92 -16.66 10.41
CA HIS A 240 0.49 -17.00 10.41
C HIS A 240 0.08 -17.95 9.28
N PHE A 241 0.79 -17.93 8.14
CA PHE A 241 0.45 -18.73 6.96
C PHE A 241 1.50 -19.77 6.62
N ARG A 242 2.18 -20.29 7.65
CA ARG A 242 3.22 -21.30 7.49
C ARG A 242 2.70 -22.57 6.79
N ASP A 243 1.51 -23.05 7.18
CA ASP A 243 0.95 -24.27 6.64
C ASP A 243 0.53 -24.09 5.18
N TRP A 244 0.11 -22.89 4.79
CA TRP A 244 -0.15 -22.56 3.41
C TRP A 244 1.14 -22.57 2.55
N TRP A 245 2.26 -22.11 3.10
CA TRP A 245 3.56 -22.30 2.44
C TRP A 245 3.90 -23.79 2.24
N LEU A 246 3.66 -24.61 3.26
CA LEU A 246 3.99 -26.05 3.25
C LEU A 246 3.04 -26.85 2.37
N SER A 247 1.85 -26.35 2.03
CA SER A 247 0.95 -26.99 1.07
C SER A 247 1.48 -26.97 -0.38
N GLY A 248 2.46 -26.10 -0.67
CA GLY A 248 3.02 -25.94 -2.00
C GLY A 248 2.20 -25.02 -2.94
N GLU A 249 1.11 -24.43 -2.47
CA GLU A 249 0.27 -23.52 -3.26
C GLU A 249 0.93 -22.15 -3.49
N LEU A 250 1.87 -21.78 -2.62
CA LEU A 250 2.59 -20.49 -2.68
C LEU A 250 4.01 -20.68 -3.23
N LYS A 251 4.49 -19.70 -3.99
CA LYS A 251 5.90 -19.58 -4.40
C LYS A 251 6.45 -18.19 -4.11
N PRO A 252 7.77 -18.07 -3.84
CA PRO A 252 8.42 -16.77 -3.73
C PRO A 252 8.34 -15.99 -5.05
N GLY A 253 8.18 -14.67 -4.94
CA GLY A 253 8.31 -13.77 -6.07
C GLY A 253 9.71 -13.82 -6.70
N SER A 254 9.79 -13.38 -7.96
CA SER A 254 11.03 -13.43 -8.75
C SER A 254 12.10 -12.44 -8.26
N ASN A 255 11.72 -11.40 -7.51
CA ASN A 255 12.64 -10.38 -6.98
C ASN A 255 13.54 -10.91 -5.84
N ALA A 256 14.67 -10.23 -5.61
CA ALA A 256 15.68 -10.63 -4.64
C ALA A 256 15.16 -10.62 -3.18
N GLU A 257 14.32 -9.65 -2.83
CA GLU A 257 13.70 -9.50 -1.50
C GLU A 257 12.80 -10.69 -1.19
N SER A 258 11.99 -11.13 -2.15
CA SER A 258 11.10 -12.30 -2.01
C SER A 258 11.90 -13.58 -1.86
N LYS A 259 12.89 -13.81 -2.70
CA LYS A 259 13.77 -14.97 -2.60
C LYS A 259 14.41 -15.06 -1.22
N LYS A 260 14.95 -13.95 -0.71
CA LYS A 260 15.55 -13.87 0.62
C LYS A 260 14.54 -14.10 1.74
N ALA A 261 13.35 -13.46 1.66
CA ALA A 261 12.33 -13.53 2.71
C ALA A 261 11.73 -14.93 2.87
N PHE A 262 11.67 -15.71 1.78
CA PHE A 262 10.99 -17.00 1.72
C PHE A 262 11.92 -18.19 1.46
N ASP A 263 13.24 -17.99 1.44
CA ASP A 263 14.28 -19.02 1.21
C ASP A 263 14.09 -20.28 2.07
N LYS A 264 13.71 -20.11 3.34
CA LYS A 264 13.48 -21.25 4.25
C LYS A 264 12.33 -22.17 3.83
N PHE A 265 11.34 -21.64 3.09
CA PHE A 265 10.24 -22.43 2.54
C PHE A 265 10.64 -23.01 1.19
N ALA A 266 11.36 -22.24 0.37
CA ALA A 266 11.89 -22.72 -0.90
C ALA A 266 12.76 -23.98 -0.76
N LYS A 267 13.53 -24.08 0.34
CA LYS A 267 14.37 -25.25 0.65
C LYS A 267 13.59 -26.46 1.18
N LYS A 268 12.36 -26.28 1.66
CA LYS A 268 11.55 -27.37 2.24
C LYS A 268 10.53 -27.94 1.27
N THR A 269 10.15 -27.14 0.27
CA THR A 269 9.22 -27.54 -0.79
C THR A 269 10.02 -27.73 -2.07
N ASP A 270 10.37 -28.96 -2.37
CA ASP A 270 11.13 -29.31 -3.57
C ASP A 270 10.43 -28.97 -4.89
N ASN A 271 9.20 -28.46 -4.83
CA ASN A 271 8.39 -28.31 -6.01
C ASN A 271 7.35 -27.18 -5.94
N PHE A 272 7.77 -25.95 -6.23
CA PHE A 272 6.84 -24.86 -6.54
C PHE A 272 6.25 -24.95 -7.96
N ARG A 273 6.40 -26.08 -8.67
CA ARG A 273 5.94 -26.22 -10.07
C ARG A 273 4.44 -26.01 -10.19
N ASP A 274 3.69 -26.47 -9.19
CA ASP A 274 2.23 -26.38 -9.16
C ASP A 274 1.72 -25.17 -8.37
N ALA A 275 2.63 -24.35 -7.83
CA ALA A 275 2.24 -23.18 -7.07
C ALA A 275 1.59 -22.14 -7.97
N LYS A 276 0.34 -21.77 -7.64
CA LYS A 276 -0.49 -20.85 -8.42
C LYS A 276 -0.30 -19.40 -8.00
N ILE A 277 0.09 -19.16 -6.75
CA ILE A 277 0.15 -17.81 -6.16
C ILE A 277 1.60 -17.44 -5.85
N GLU A 278 2.05 -16.35 -6.44
CA GLU A 278 3.34 -15.73 -6.18
C GLU A 278 3.24 -14.77 -4.98
N VAL A 279 4.15 -14.87 -4.00
CA VAL A 279 4.21 -13.97 -2.85
C VAL A 279 5.39 -13.02 -2.99
N ILE A 280 5.09 -11.73 -3.09
CA ILE A 280 6.07 -10.66 -3.30
C ILE A 280 6.35 -9.93 -1.98
N SER A 281 7.61 -9.94 -1.55
CA SER A 281 8.14 -9.02 -0.55
C SER A 281 8.42 -7.69 -1.23
N ALA A 282 7.52 -6.72 -1.11
CA ALA A 282 7.69 -5.43 -1.75
C ALA A 282 8.57 -4.48 -0.91
N LEU A 283 9.17 -3.48 -1.56
CA LEU A 283 9.80 -2.38 -0.84
C LEU A 283 8.73 -1.63 -0.06
N SER A 284 8.98 -1.45 1.25
CA SER A 284 7.99 -0.94 2.18
C SER A 284 7.46 0.44 1.81
N VAL A 285 6.12 0.56 1.80
CA VAL A 285 5.39 1.83 1.56
C VAL A 285 5.36 2.73 2.80
N SER A 286 5.75 2.21 3.96
CA SER A 286 5.74 2.96 5.23
C SER A 286 6.68 4.16 5.19
N PRO A 287 6.28 5.32 5.73
CA PRO A 287 7.17 6.48 5.88
C PRO A 287 8.35 6.20 6.82
N ALA A 288 8.24 5.23 7.73
CA ALA A 288 9.33 4.79 8.60
C ALA A 288 10.43 4.03 7.85
N ALA A 289 10.16 3.51 6.65
CA ALA A 289 11.13 2.77 5.84
C ALA A 289 11.94 3.73 4.96
N ALA A 290 12.98 4.33 5.53
CA ALA A 290 13.82 5.34 4.87
C ALA A 290 14.98 4.76 4.04
N LYS A 291 15.12 3.43 3.97
CA LYS A 291 16.26 2.78 3.28
C LYS A 291 16.27 3.06 1.76
N TYR A 292 15.10 3.14 1.15
CA TYR A 292 14.96 3.31 -0.30
C TYR A 292 14.30 4.66 -0.60
N SER A 293 14.75 5.31 -1.68
CA SER A 293 14.13 6.52 -2.21
C SER A 293 12.72 6.25 -2.74
N TYR A 294 11.97 7.31 -3.02
CA TYR A 294 10.65 7.18 -3.63
C TYR A 294 10.73 6.53 -5.02
N GLU A 295 11.70 6.94 -5.84
CA GLU A 295 11.94 6.40 -7.18
C GLU A 295 12.24 4.92 -7.16
N GLU A 296 13.14 4.46 -6.26
CA GLU A 296 13.45 3.03 -6.11
C GLU A 296 12.22 2.23 -5.72
N LYS A 297 11.43 2.75 -4.78
CA LYS A 297 10.16 2.11 -4.39
C LYS A 297 9.19 2.06 -5.57
N ARG A 298 8.98 3.17 -6.28
CA ARG A 298 8.08 3.27 -7.42
C ARG A 298 8.50 2.32 -8.53
N GLN A 299 9.78 2.30 -8.93
CA GLN A 299 10.30 1.41 -9.96
C GLN A 299 10.07 -0.06 -9.58
N PHE A 300 10.36 -0.41 -8.32
CA PHE A 300 10.10 -1.77 -7.83
C PHE A 300 8.63 -2.16 -7.93
N TRP A 301 7.73 -1.27 -7.49
CA TRP A 301 6.29 -1.53 -7.52
C TRP A 301 5.75 -1.58 -8.96
N GLU A 302 6.30 -0.79 -9.85
CA GLU A 302 5.98 -0.83 -11.28
C GLU A 302 6.42 -2.17 -11.90
N ASP A 303 7.66 -2.60 -11.65
CA ASP A 303 8.23 -3.80 -12.26
C ASP A 303 7.61 -5.11 -11.75
N TYR A 304 7.29 -5.17 -10.47
CA TYR A 304 6.88 -6.42 -9.82
C TYR A 304 5.41 -6.47 -9.39
N VAL A 305 4.71 -5.34 -9.37
CA VAL A 305 3.32 -5.27 -8.90
C VAL A 305 2.40 -4.72 -9.97
N TYR A 306 2.53 -3.43 -10.31
CA TYR A 306 1.56 -2.77 -11.20
C TYR A 306 1.69 -3.23 -12.66
N GLY A 307 2.89 -3.30 -13.22
CA GLY A 307 3.11 -3.74 -14.59
C GLY A 307 2.61 -5.16 -14.84
N PRO A 308 3.03 -6.16 -14.05
CA PRO A 308 2.48 -7.52 -14.15
C PRO A 308 0.98 -7.60 -13.88
N GLY A 309 0.46 -6.84 -12.90
CA GLY A 309 -0.97 -6.82 -12.61
C GLY A 309 -1.81 -6.28 -13.76
N LEU A 310 -1.40 -5.18 -14.39
CA LEU A 310 -2.10 -4.61 -15.54
C LEU A 310 -2.11 -5.57 -16.74
N LYS A 311 -1.02 -6.31 -16.97
CA LYS A 311 -1.00 -7.38 -17.98
C LYS A 311 -2.00 -8.50 -17.66
N ASP A 312 -2.05 -8.93 -16.39
CA ASP A 312 -3.01 -9.93 -15.94
C ASP A 312 -4.46 -9.44 -16.14
N HIS A 313 -4.72 -8.17 -15.86
CA HIS A 313 -6.02 -7.55 -16.11
C HIS A 313 -6.41 -7.60 -17.60
N GLU A 314 -5.51 -7.17 -18.50
CA GLU A 314 -5.73 -7.22 -19.94
C GLU A 314 -5.99 -8.65 -20.46
N GLU A 315 -5.30 -9.65 -19.91
CA GLU A 315 -5.52 -11.05 -20.25
C GLU A 315 -6.89 -11.56 -19.82
N LEU A 316 -7.35 -11.16 -18.63
CA LEU A 316 -8.67 -11.54 -18.11
C LEU A 316 -9.81 -10.89 -18.90
N GLN A 317 -9.63 -9.65 -19.36
CA GLN A 317 -10.61 -8.94 -20.19
C GLN A 317 -10.77 -9.54 -21.60
N LYS A 318 -9.80 -10.33 -22.09
CA LYS A 318 -9.84 -10.99 -23.41
C LYS A 318 -10.54 -12.34 -23.40
N ARG A 319 -10.91 -12.85 -22.20
CA ARG A 319 -11.61 -14.14 -22.01
C ARG A 319 -13.11 -14.00 -22.08
#